data_74d12ed57f365a2acabc93fbe408ddbb
#
_entry.id   74d12ed57f365a2acabc93fbe408ddbb
#
_cell.length_a   1.000
_cell.length_b   1.000
_cell.length_c   1.000
_cell.angle_alpha   90.00
_cell.angle_beta   90.00
_cell.angle_gamma   90.00
#
_symmetry.space_group_name_H-M   'P 1'
#
loop_
_entity.id
_entity.type
_entity.pdbx_description
1 polymer ?
#
loop_
_entity_poly.entity_id
_entity_poly.type
_entity_poly.pdbx_seq_one_letter_code
_entity_poly.pdbx_strand_id
1 'polypeptide(L)'
;MVARKCKRLRPEDGTPPVRLRTELRKESKLLSPAIPRQTSERGVIVSKNGLPRKPLTKRRLKNLILNVLKNPFNMVVLVSLIILFCLIIIPLLTMISSTFTLAQGELRRVQGHVGDFTLYYWKYILTGKLASAVLWGPLKNSFICGFFTVLVSVPLGSVLAWLMIRTDLPGKKILGLLVTVPYMIPSWTKALAWLAMFRNSTSGANGFLAGLGIPVPDWLAYGPIAIVLCMSMHYYAFSYIMVSGALRSINSELEEMGEIQGASKAQILRHITLPLILPSVLSATVMTISKSIGTYGVPANLGNRIGYYTLATKMRTFIDQGPQAVGYAMSIVLVLLAALIIFSNQR
;
A
#
# COMPACT_ATOMS: atom_id res chain seq x y z
N MET A 1 -12.62 -34.10 31.26
CA MET A 1 -13.17 -35.08 32.21
C MET A 1 -12.16 -36.19 32.62
N VAL A 2 -11.15 -36.43 31.79
CA VAL A 2 -10.10 -37.46 32.05
C VAL A 2 -9.09 -37.04 33.13
N ALA A 3 -8.74 -35.74 33.21
CA ALA A 3 -7.74 -35.23 34.15
C ALA A 3 -8.15 -35.30 35.66
N ARG A 4 -9.43 -35.35 35.97
CA ARG A 4 -9.92 -35.46 37.38
C ARG A 4 -9.95 -36.86 37.93
N LYS A 5 -9.89 -37.91 37.10
CA LYS A 5 -9.90 -39.31 37.53
C LYS A 5 -8.51 -39.88 37.87
N CYS A 6 -7.45 -39.24 37.34
CA CYS A 6 -6.06 -39.68 37.60
C CYS A 6 -5.50 -39.34 38.99
N LYS A 7 -6.13 -38.41 39.74
CA LYS A 7 -5.59 -37.93 41.02
C LYS A 7 -5.94 -38.83 42.25
N ARG A 8 -6.80 -39.86 42.07
CA ARG A 8 -7.28 -40.71 43.19
C ARG A 8 -6.66 -42.12 43.30
N LEU A 9 -5.76 -42.50 42.38
CA LEU A 9 -5.18 -43.85 42.36
C LEU A 9 -3.67 -43.80 42.07
N ARG A 10 -2.88 -43.13 42.92
CA ARG A 10 -1.41 -43.25 42.89
C ARG A 10 -0.96 -44.06 44.11
N PRO A 11 -0.37 -45.24 43.92
CA PRO A 11 0.45 -45.90 44.94
C PRO A 11 1.75 -45.09 45.19
N GLU A 12 2.31 -45.18 46.37
CA GLU A 12 3.47 -44.40 46.84
C GLU A 12 4.77 -44.64 46.08
N ASP A 13 4.85 -45.63 45.23
CA ASP A 13 6.03 -46.00 44.42
C ASP A 13 6.06 -45.51 42.97
N GLY A 14 5.11 -44.68 42.59
CA GLY A 14 5.17 -43.92 41.34
C GLY A 14 4.95 -44.68 40.02
N THR A 15 4.71 -45.99 40.07
CA THR A 15 4.47 -46.84 38.88
C THR A 15 2.98 -47.05 38.63
N PRO A 16 2.46 -46.87 37.40
CA PRO A 16 1.05 -47.11 37.10
C PRO A 16 0.75 -48.61 37.07
N PRO A 17 -0.45 -49.05 37.60
CA PRO A 17 -0.82 -50.45 37.62
C PRO A 17 -0.89 -51.06 36.22
N VAL A 18 -0.51 -52.33 36.14
CA VAL A 18 -0.36 -53.09 34.86
C VAL A 18 -1.60 -53.04 33.95
N ARG A 19 -2.81 -52.95 34.55
CA ARG A 19 -4.07 -52.80 33.78
C ARG A 19 -4.18 -51.49 33.02
N LEU A 20 -3.65 -50.37 33.53
CA LEU A 20 -3.65 -49.10 32.84
C LEU A 20 -2.68 -49.08 31.65
N ARG A 21 -1.57 -49.78 31.77
CA ARG A 21 -0.60 -49.94 30.64
C ARG A 21 -1.18 -50.71 29.45
N THR A 22 -2.04 -51.68 29.71
CA THR A 22 -2.70 -52.45 28.63
C THR A 22 -3.83 -51.69 27.98
N GLU A 23 -4.56 -50.84 28.69
CA GLU A 23 -5.61 -50.02 28.12
C GLU A 23 -5.03 -48.85 27.31
N LEU A 24 -4.02 -48.14 27.80
CA LEU A 24 -3.32 -47.08 27.05
C LEU A 24 -2.63 -47.60 25.78
N ARG A 25 -2.15 -48.86 25.81
CA ARG A 25 -1.57 -49.53 24.65
C ARG A 25 -2.62 -49.94 23.60
N LYS A 26 -3.86 -50.20 24.01
CA LYS A 26 -4.99 -50.47 23.13
C LYS A 26 -5.51 -49.18 22.48
N GLU A 27 -5.64 -48.11 23.26
CA GLU A 27 -6.08 -46.81 22.73
C GLU A 27 -5.04 -46.20 21.78
N SER A 28 -3.75 -46.33 22.09
CA SER A 28 -2.69 -45.84 21.17
C SER A 28 -2.63 -46.62 19.83
N LYS A 29 -3.07 -47.89 19.82
CA LYS A 29 -3.21 -48.65 18.56
C LYS A 29 -4.48 -48.32 17.76
N LEU A 30 -5.53 -47.79 18.40
CA LEU A 30 -6.76 -47.36 17.77
C LEU A 30 -6.65 -45.93 17.18
N LEU A 31 -5.73 -45.11 17.70
CA LEU A 31 -5.50 -43.73 17.26
C LEU A 31 -4.38 -43.57 16.20
N SER A 32 -3.73 -44.67 15.79
CA SER A 32 -2.75 -44.66 14.71
C SER A 32 -3.42 -45.13 13.40
N PRO A 33 -3.77 -44.24 12.48
CA PRO A 33 -4.16 -44.69 11.14
C PRO A 33 -2.95 -45.36 10.51
N ALA A 34 -3.08 -46.64 10.14
CA ALA A 34 -2.09 -47.38 9.42
C ALA A 34 -1.82 -46.71 8.08
N ILE A 35 -0.70 -46.02 7.96
CA ILE A 35 -0.19 -45.48 6.70
C ILE A 35 0.43 -46.72 6.00
N PRO A 36 -0.09 -47.18 4.85
CA PRO A 36 0.54 -48.24 4.09
C PRO A 36 1.88 -47.73 3.55
N ARG A 37 2.98 -48.35 3.96
CA ARG A 37 4.29 -48.18 3.32
C ARG A 37 4.20 -48.74 1.88
N GLN A 38 3.97 -47.88 0.93
CA GLN A 38 4.25 -48.21 -0.46
C GLN A 38 5.75 -48.03 -0.70
N THR A 39 6.44 -49.12 -0.87
CA THR A 39 7.78 -49.19 -1.47
C THR A 39 7.67 -48.73 -2.92
N SER A 40 8.20 -47.54 -3.20
CA SER A 40 8.30 -47.02 -4.57
C SER A 40 9.71 -47.32 -5.09
N GLU A 41 9.82 -48.33 -5.91
CA GLU A 41 10.90 -48.42 -6.90
C GLU A 41 10.59 -47.46 -8.04
N ARG A 42 11.15 -46.30 -8.00
CA ARG A 42 11.53 -45.33 -9.04
C ARG A 42 11.51 -43.94 -8.42
N GLY A 43 12.68 -43.28 -8.43
CA GLY A 43 12.90 -41.98 -7.83
C GLY A 43 12.04 -40.86 -8.45
N VAL A 44 10.86 -40.61 -7.89
CA VAL A 44 10.04 -39.47 -8.17
C VAL A 44 9.85 -38.72 -6.83
N ILE A 45 10.45 -37.57 -6.74
CA ILE A 45 10.24 -36.64 -5.60
C ILE A 45 8.78 -36.19 -5.65
N VAL A 46 7.94 -36.75 -4.75
CA VAL A 46 6.53 -36.35 -4.61
C VAL A 46 6.47 -35.13 -3.70
N SER A 47 6.21 -33.98 -4.29
CA SER A 47 5.86 -32.75 -3.57
C SER A 47 4.58 -32.96 -2.76
N LYS A 48 4.55 -32.49 -1.53
CA LYS A 48 3.52 -32.69 -0.48
C LYS A 48 2.08 -32.23 -0.83
N ASN A 49 1.83 -31.69 -2.04
CA ASN A 49 0.52 -31.23 -2.54
C ASN A 49 0.26 -31.60 -4.02
N GLY A 50 0.79 -32.72 -4.48
CA GLY A 50 0.72 -33.12 -5.89
C GLY A 50 -0.40 -34.10 -6.22
N LEU A 51 -1.64 -33.67 -6.21
CA LEU A 51 -2.62 -34.26 -7.12
C LEU A 51 -2.21 -33.91 -8.56
N PRO A 52 -2.03 -34.85 -9.50
CA PRO A 52 -1.68 -34.55 -10.88
C PRO A 52 -2.77 -33.61 -11.45
N ARG A 53 -2.40 -32.41 -11.85
CA ARG A 53 -3.29 -31.50 -12.58
C ARG A 53 -3.61 -32.17 -13.92
N LYS A 54 -4.70 -32.94 -13.98
CA LYS A 54 -5.21 -33.48 -15.23
C LYS A 54 -5.44 -32.33 -16.21
N PRO A 55 -5.04 -32.43 -17.46
CA PRO A 55 -5.21 -31.38 -18.46
C PRO A 55 -6.68 -30.94 -18.52
N LEU A 56 -6.91 -29.65 -18.65
CA LEU A 56 -8.23 -29.04 -18.75
C LEU A 56 -8.87 -29.47 -20.07
N THR A 57 -9.60 -30.58 -20.07
CA THR A 57 -10.37 -31.03 -21.23
C THR A 57 -11.56 -30.06 -21.40
N LYS A 58 -11.91 -29.74 -22.69
CA LYS A 58 -13.06 -28.85 -23.02
C LYS A 58 -14.36 -29.23 -22.26
N ARG A 59 -14.58 -30.50 -22.01
CA ARG A 59 -15.72 -31.03 -21.23
C ARG A 59 -15.66 -30.64 -19.73
N ARG A 60 -14.47 -30.58 -19.14
CA ARG A 60 -14.25 -30.14 -17.74
C ARG A 60 -14.46 -28.63 -17.59
N LEU A 61 -13.99 -27.87 -18.58
CA LEU A 61 -14.20 -26.42 -18.60
C LEU A 61 -15.70 -26.09 -18.71
N LYS A 62 -16.45 -26.80 -19.59
CA LYS A 62 -17.91 -26.67 -19.72
C LYS A 62 -18.64 -27.00 -18.41
N ASN A 63 -18.25 -28.10 -17.74
CA ASN A 63 -18.87 -28.47 -16.46
C ASN A 63 -18.52 -27.53 -15.32
N LEU A 64 -17.31 -26.96 -15.29
CA LEU A 64 -16.93 -25.90 -14.34
C LEU A 64 -17.78 -24.64 -14.56
N ILE A 65 -17.94 -24.20 -15.80
CA ILE A 65 -18.77 -23.05 -16.15
C ILE A 65 -20.23 -23.29 -15.78
N LEU A 66 -20.78 -24.49 -16.11
CA LEU A 66 -22.15 -24.85 -15.76
C LEU A 66 -22.39 -24.93 -14.24
N ASN A 67 -21.42 -25.42 -13.47
CA ASN A 67 -21.52 -25.46 -12.01
C ASN A 67 -21.40 -24.06 -11.36
N VAL A 68 -20.60 -23.18 -11.96
CA VAL A 68 -20.54 -21.76 -11.55
C VAL A 68 -21.86 -21.08 -11.82
N LEU A 69 -22.49 -21.31 -12.98
CA LEU A 69 -23.76 -20.73 -13.39
C LEU A 69 -24.97 -21.29 -12.63
N LYS A 70 -24.90 -22.49 -12.06
CA LYS A 70 -25.99 -23.09 -11.27
C LYS A 70 -26.10 -22.55 -9.86
N ASN A 71 -25.02 -21.99 -9.32
CA ASN A 71 -25.03 -21.43 -7.98
C ASN A 71 -25.34 -19.92 -8.04
N PRO A 72 -26.45 -19.43 -7.44
CA PRO A 72 -26.84 -18.01 -7.51
C PRO A 72 -25.76 -17.07 -6.94
N PHE A 73 -25.03 -17.49 -5.91
CA PHE A 73 -23.92 -16.72 -5.35
C PHE A 73 -22.79 -16.51 -6.39
N ASN A 74 -22.42 -17.55 -7.11
CA ASN A 74 -21.37 -17.48 -8.15
C ASN A 74 -21.82 -16.62 -9.35
N MET A 75 -23.13 -16.61 -9.68
CA MET A 75 -23.69 -15.72 -10.68
C MET A 75 -23.54 -14.26 -10.28
N VAL A 76 -23.88 -13.89 -9.04
CA VAL A 76 -23.69 -12.52 -8.54
C VAL A 76 -22.22 -12.12 -8.59
N VAL A 77 -21.31 -12.99 -8.15
CA VAL A 77 -19.87 -12.73 -8.22
C VAL A 77 -19.42 -12.53 -9.68
N LEU A 78 -19.84 -13.39 -10.60
CA LEU A 78 -19.48 -13.31 -12.03
C LEU A 78 -19.99 -12.00 -12.65
N VAL A 79 -21.26 -11.65 -12.43
CA VAL A 79 -21.85 -10.40 -12.93
C VAL A 79 -21.12 -9.20 -12.36
N SER A 80 -20.83 -9.18 -11.05
CA SER A 80 -20.06 -8.11 -10.41
C SER A 80 -18.66 -7.98 -11.01
N LEU A 81 -17.96 -9.10 -11.26
CA LEU A 81 -16.65 -9.10 -11.90
C LEU A 81 -16.69 -8.55 -13.33
N ILE A 82 -17.70 -8.93 -14.12
CA ILE A 82 -17.89 -8.41 -15.48
C ILE A 82 -18.16 -6.92 -15.46
N ILE A 83 -19.04 -6.45 -14.56
CA ILE A 83 -19.34 -5.02 -14.42
C ILE A 83 -18.07 -4.26 -14.04
N LEU A 84 -17.31 -4.72 -13.03
CA LEU A 84 -16.07 -4.09 -12.61
C LEU A 84 -15.02 -4.10 -13.73
N PHE A 85 -14.90 -5.21 -14.46
CA PHE A 85 -14.00 -5.31 -15.60
C PHE A 85 -14.36 -4.30 -16.69
N CYS A 86 -15.63 -4.19 -17.07
CA CYS A 86 -16.08 -3.22 -18.05
C CYS A 86 -15.85 -1.77 -17.57
N LEU A 87 -16.20 -1.47 -16.32
CA LEU A 87 -16.02 -0.12 -15.76
C LEU A 87 -14.54 0.31 -15.64
N ILE A 88 -13.61 -0.62 -15.49
CA ILE A 88 -12.18 -0.30 -15.37
C ILE A 88 -11.48 -0.37 -16.72
N ILE A 89 -11.70 -1.46 -17.47
CA ILE A 89 -10.92 -1.74 -18.68
C ILE A 89 -11.36 -0.87 -19.85
N ILE A 90 -12.66 -0.64 -20.04
CA ILE A 90 -13.14 0.16 -21.16
C ILE A 90 -12.60 1.61 -21.08
N PRO A 91 -12.74 2.36 -19.96
CA PRO A 91 -12.15 3.69 -19.87
C PRO A 91 -10.61 3.68 -19.99
N LEU A 92 -9.94 2.65 -19.48
CA LEU A 92 -8.48 2.52 -19.61
C LEU A 92 -8.07 2.35 -21.09
N LEU A 93 -8.75 1.46 -21.82
CA LEU A 93 -8.49 1.24 -23.25
C LEU A 93 -8.81 2.51 -24.09
N THR A 94 -9.91 3.20 -23.80
CA THR A 94 -10.24 4.45 -24.48
C THR A 94 -9.19 5.53 -24.19
N MET A 95 -8.73 5.64 -22.96
CA MET A 95 -7.63 6.54 -22.58
C MET A 95 -6.35 6.20 -23.34
N ILE A 96 -5.96 4.94 -23.39
CA ILE A 96 -4.76 4.49 -24.12
C ILE A 96 -4.92 4.75 -25.62
N SER A 97 -6.04 4.36 -26.23
CA SER A 97 -6.28 4.57 -27.67
C SER A 97 -6.24 6.06 -28.05
N SER A 98 -6.78 6.94 -27.20
CA SER A 98 -6.74 8.40 -27.42
C SER A 98 -5.32 8.98 -27.45
N THR A 99 -4.34 8.28 -26.87
CA THR A 99 -2.93 8.74 -26.95
C THR A 99 -2.25 8.40 -28.28
N PHE A 100 -2.88 7.53 -29.08
CA PHE A 100 -2.39 7.10 -30.40
C PHE A 100 -3.28 7.56 -31.55
N THR A 101 -4.37 8.27 -31.27
CA THR A 101 -5.29 8.78 -32.30
C THR A 101 -5.28 10.29 -32.34
N LEU A 102 -5.21 10.88 -33.55
CA LEU A 102 -5.15 12.32 -33.75
C LEU A 102 -6.48 12.97 -33.40
N ALA A 103 -6.47 13.91 -32.45
CA ALA A 103 -7.65 14.67 -32.03
C ALA A 103 -7.86 15.92 -32.92
N GLN A 104 -9.11 16.35 -33.03
CA GLN A 104 -9.52 17.46 -33.86
C GLN A 104 -8.77 18.78 -33.55
N GLY A 105 -8.47 19.04 -32.28
CA GLY A 105 -7.76 20.24 -31.82
C GLY A 105 -6.28 20.35 -32.28
N GLU A 106 -5.68 19.23 -32.70
CA GLU A 106 -4.25 19.14 -33.04
C GLU A 106 -3.97 19.12 -34.57
N LEU A 107 -5.01 19.13 -35.41
CA LEU A 107 -4.89 19.13 -36.89
C LEU A 107 -4.05 20.27 -37.42
N ARG A 108 -3.99 21.42 -36.73
CA ARG A 108 -3.14 22.55 -37.10
C ARG A 108 -1.64 22.31 -36.86
N ARG A 109 -1.31 21.31 -36.00
CA ARG A 109 0.08 21.01 -35.63
C ARG A 109 0.63 19.76 -36.29
N VAL A 110 -0.28 18.85 -36.67
CA VAL A 110 0.05 17.58 -37.32
C VAL A 110 -0.81 17.42 -38.56
N GLN A 111 -0.17 17.19 -39.71
CA GLN A 111 -0.88 16.88 -40.95
C GLN A 111 -1.51 15.48 -40.83
N GLY A 112 -2.81 15.39 -41.06
CA GLY A 112 -3.57 14.12 -40.95
C GLY A 112 -5.08 14.35 -40.81
N HIS A 113 -5.84 13.29 -40.68
CA HIS A 113 -7.27 13.29 -40.41
C HIS A 113 -7.55 12.92 -38.97
N VAL A 114 -8.70 13.35 -38.44
CA VAL A 114 -9.15 12.94 -37.11
C VAL A 114 -9.28 11.43 -37.05
N GLY A 115 -8.65 10.81 -36.05
CA GLY A 115 -8.66 9.34 -35.90
C GLY A 115 -7.44 8.64 -36.48
N ASP A 116 -6.59 9.31 -37.25
CA ASP A 116 -5.35 8.72 -37.77
C ASP A 116 -4.42 8.33 -36.64
N PHE A 117 -3.67 7.24 -36.85
CA PHE A 117 -2.66 6.78 -35.88
C PHE A 117 -1.51 7.79 -35.81
N THR A 118 -1.14 8.18 -34.59
CA THR A 118 -0.06 9.15 -34.34
C THR A 118 0.75 8.83 -33.11
N LEU A 119 2.05 9.09 -33.16
CA LEU A 119 2.95 9.09 -32.01
C LEU A 119 3.29 10.53 -31.54
N TYR A 120 2.59 11.52 -32.08
CA TYR A 120 2.83 12.93 -31.79
C TYR A 120 2.83 13.24 -30.29
N TYR A 121 1.84 12.79 -29.55
CA TYR A 121 1.71 13.07 -28.11
C TYR A 121 2.85 12.47 -27.29
N TRP A 122 3.26 11.24 -27.63
CA TRP A 122 4.41 10.59 -26.98
C TRP A 122 5.73 11.30 -27.30
N LYS A 123 5.95 11.66 -28.56
CA LYS A 123 7.12 12.47 -28.94
C LYS A 123 7.11 13.83 -28.26
N TYR A 124 5.94 14.46 -28.15
CA TYR A 124 5.78 15.75 -27.49
C TYR A 124 6.18 15.72 -26.01
N ILE A 125 5.73 14.71 -25.25
CA ILE A 125 6.03 14.62 -23.82
C ILE A 125 7.44 14.09 -23.53
N LEU A 126 8.01 13.21 -24.36
CA LEU A 126 9.30 12.56 -24.08
C LEU A 126 10.49 13.36 -24.61
N THR A 127 10.42 13.86 -25.84
CA THR A 127 11.56 14.45 -26.56
C THR A 127 11.27 15.83 -27.16
N GLY A 128 10.04 16.34 -27.05
CA GLY A 128 9.66 17.64 -27.58
C GLY A 128 10.40 18.80 -26.90
N LYS A 129 10.45 19.97 -27.54
CA LYS A 129 11.09 21.18 -26.96
C LYS A 129 10.57 21.55 -25.56
N LEU A 130 9.33 21.21 -25.26
CA LEU A 130 8.69 21.47 -23.97
C LEU A 130 8.67 20.24 -23.03
N ALA A 131 9.29 19.12 -23.41
CA ALA A 131 9.28 17.88 -22.63
C ALA A 131 9.78 18.09 -21.18
N SER A 132 10.77 18.94 -20.99
CA SER A 132 11.29 19.29 -19.66
C SER A 132 10.22 19.98 -18.80
N ALA A 133 9.42 20.89 -19.35
CA ALA A 133 8.39 21.62 -18.61
C ALA A 133 7.08 20.81 -18.45
N VAL A 134 6.83 19.87 -19.38
CA VAL A 134 5.58 19.10 -19.44
C VAL A 134 5.69 17.81 -18.61
N LEU A 135 6.75 17.04 -18.80
CA LEU A 135 6.92 15.73 -18.16
C LEU A 135 8.06 15.69 -17.13
N TRP A 136 9.30 15.99 -17.57
CA TRP A 136 10.48 15.72 -16.75
C TRP A 136 10.59 16.59 -15.49
N GLY A 137 10.27 17.88 -15.60
CA GLY A 137 10.22 18.80 -14.45
C GLY A 137 9.16 18.38 -13.42
N PRO A 138 7.87 18.25 -13.80
CA PRO A 138 6.82 17.75 -12.91
C PRO A 138 7.10 16.37 -12.34
N LEU A 139 7.71 15.46 -13.11
CA LEU A 139 8.12 14.14 -12.66
C LEU A 139 9.19 14.24 -11.56
N LYS A 140 10.25 15.04 -11.79
CA LYS A 140 11.29 15.33 -10.81
C LYS A 140 10.67 15.91 -9.51
N ASN A 141 9.77 16.88 -9.65
CA ASN A 141 9.09 17.48 -8.51
C ASN A 141 8.27 16.45 -7.71
N SER A 142 7.58 15.54 -8.41
CA SER A 142 6.84 14.45 -7.75
C SER A 142 7.76 13.53 -6.95
N PHE A 143 8.91 13.17 -7.50
CA PHE A 143 9.90 12.35 -6.80
C PHE A 143 10.50 13.08 -5.59
N ILE A 144 10.85 14.36 -5.73
CA ILE A 144 11.37 15.16 -4.63
C ILE A 144 10.33 15.24 -3.50
N CYS A 145 9.10 15.63 -3.81
CA CYS A 145 8.03 15.68 -2.81
C CYS A 145 7.78 14.30 -2.17
N GLY A 146 7.74 13.24 -2.98
CA GLY A 146 7.55 11.87 -2.50
C GLY A 146 8.65 11.42 -1.57
N PHE A 147 9.91 11.64 -1.95
CA PHE A 147 11.08 11.28 -1.15
C PHE A 147 11.10 11.98 0.22
N PHE A 148 10.94 13.30 0.22
CA PHE A 148 10.94 14.05 1.48
C PHE A 148 9.71 13.78 2.34
N THR A 149 8.55 13.51 1.73
CA THR A 149 7.37 13.04 2.45
C THR A 149 7.64 11.73 3.19
N VAL A 150 8.28 10.77 2.55
CA VAL A 150 8.65 9.50 3.18
C VAL A 150 9.68 9.71 4.29
N LEU A 151 10.68 10.54 4.04
CA LEU A 151 11.74 10.83 5.02
C LEU A 151 11.17 11.40 6.34
N VAL A 152 10.05 12.10 6.29
CA VAL A 152 9.39 12.64 7.48
C VAL A 152 8.31 11.69 8.01
N SER A 153 7.42 11.19 7.13
CA SER A 153 6.24 10.44 7.54
C SER A 153 6.54 9.04 8.07
N VAL A 154 7.51 8.32 7.47
CA VAL A 154 7.80 6.94 7.87
C VAL A 154 8.49 6.87 9.23
N PRO A 155 9.55 7.64 9.51
CA PRO A 155 10.12 7.68 10.86
C PRO A 155 9.12 8.14 11.91
N LEU A 156 8.36 9.21 11.63
CA LEU A 156 7.34 9.72 12.56
C LEU A 156 6.29 8.65 12.88
N GLY A 157 5.73 7.99 11.87
CA GLY A 157 4.76 6.92 12.04
C GLY A 157 5.34 5.70 12.77
N SER A 158 6.59 5.34 12.48
CA SER A 158 7.29 4.22 13.12
C SER A 158 7.57 4.48 14.61
N VAL A 159 8.03 5.69 14.95
CA VAL A 159 8.24 6.11 16.35
C VAL A 159 6.93 6.11 17.12
N LEU A 160 5.86 6.67 16.55
CA LEU A 160 4.53 6.65 17.16
C LEU A 160 4.02 5.22 17.36
N ALA A 161 4.23 4.33 16.38
CA ALA A 161 3.85 2.93 16.48
C ALA A 161 4.60 2.23 17.62
N TRP A 162 5.90 2.45 17.72
CA TRP A 162 6.73 1.90 18.79
C TRP A 162 6.27 2.41 20.17
N LEU A 163 6.09 3.72 20.33
CA LEU A 163 5.59 4.32 21.57
C LEU A 163 4.24 3.73 21.98
N MET A 164 3.31 3.56 21.04
CA MET A 164 1.97 3.05 21.32
C MET A 164 1.93 1.56 21.65
N ILE A 165 2.85 0.77 21.13
CA ILE A 165 2.83 -0.70 21.29
C ILE A 165 3.76 -1.15 22.41
N ARG A 166 4.95 -0.53 22.55
CA ARG A 166 6.04 -0.98 23.42
C ARG A 166 6.23 -0.15 24.69
N THR A 167 5.47 0.90 24.89
CA THR A 167 5.58 1.70 26.12
C THR A 167 4.25 1.81 26.85
N ASP A 168 4.26 2.06 28.13
CA ASP A 168 3.06 2.18 28.99
C ASP A 168 2.56 3.62 29.05
N LEU A 169 2.21 4.17 27.89
CA LEU A 169 1.67 5.54 27.80
C LEU A 169 0.28 5.61 28.44
N PRO A 170 0.01 6.62 29.29
CA PRO A 170 -1.34 6.88 29.76
C PRO A 170 -2.24 7.32 28.61
N GLY A 171 -3.48 6.84 28.58
CA GLY A 171 -4.44 7.25 27.54
C GLY A 171 -4.22 6.61 26.15
N LYS A 172 -3.48 5.49 26.01
CA LYS A 172 -3.18 4.82 24.75
C LYS A 172 -4.38 4.71 23.80
N LYS A 173 -5.59 4.42 24.30
CA LYS A 173 -6.79 4.26 23.46
C LYS A 173 -7.16 5.56 22.74
N ILE A 174 -7.16 6.67 23.47
CA ILE A 174 -7.48 8.01 22.91
C ILE A 174 -6.37 8.47 21.98
N LEU A 175 -5.10 8.33 22.40
CA LEU A 175 -3.95 8.71 21.58
C LEU A 175 -3.89 7.92 20.29
N GLY A 176 -4.15 6.59 20.33
CA GLY A 176 -4.20 5.76 19.12
C GLY A 176 -5.27 6.19 18.13
N LEU A 177 -6.44 6.60 18.63
CA LEU A 177 -7.48 7.18 17.79
C LEU A 177 -7.01 8.49 17.16
N LEU A 178 -6.50 9.43 17.97
CA LEU A 178 -6.03 10.73 17.50
C LEU A 178 -4.90 10.61 16.46
N VAL A 179 -3.99 9.67 16.61
CA VAL A 179 -2.92 9.40 15.65
C VAL A 179 -3.49 8.88 14.31
N THR A 180 -4.60 8.14 14.34
CA THR A 180 -5.17 7.52 13.14
C THR A 180 -6.15 8.45 12.40
N VAL A 181 -6.88 9.32 13.11
CA VAL A 181 -7.88 10.25 12.55
C VAL A 181 -7.36 11.07 11.36
N PRO A 182 -6.14 11.62 11.36
CA PRO A 182 -5.64 12.37 10.21
C PRO A 182 -5.61 11.58 8.89
N TYR A 183 -5.47 10.26 8.93
CA TYR A 183 -5.51 9.45 7.71
C TYR A 183 -6.93 9.34 7.11
N MET A 184 -7.96 9.40 7.93
CA MET A 184 -9.35 9.33 7.50
C MET A 184 -9.81 10.60 6.77
N ILE A 185 -9.17 11.74 7.06
CA ILE A 185 -9.49 13.01 6.40
C ILE A 185 -8.88 13.04 5.00
N PRO A 186 -9.64 13.38 3.94
CA PRO A 186 -9.10 13.50 2.58
C PRO A 186 -7.89 14.45 2.51
N SER A 187 -6.89 14.12 1.70
CA SER A 187 -5.65 14.90 1.63
C SER A 187 -5.86 16.35 1.16
N TRP A 188 -6.79 16.58 0.24
CA TRP A 188 -7.11 17.92 -0.24
C TRP A 188 -7.73 18.82 0.82
N THR A 189 -8.55 18.26 1.72
CA THR A 189 -9.14 19.00 2.86
C THR A 189 -8.04 19.50 3.81
N LYS A 190 -6.98 18.71 4.02
CA LYS A 190 -5.82 19.14 4.82
C LYS A 190 -5.06 20.29 4.16
N ALA A 191 -4.95 20.28 2.83
CA ALA A 191 -4.35 21.41 2.12
C ALA A 191 -5.17 22.68 2.28
N LEU A 192 -6.51 22.60 2.30
CA LEU A 192 -7.38 23.74 2.59
C LEU A 192 -7.23 24.21 4.04
N ALA A 193 -7.17 23.28 5.01
CA ALA A 193 -6.92 23.62 6.40
C ALA A 193 -5.52 24.24 6.59
N TRP A 194 -4.51 23.73 5.87
CA TRP A 194 -3.17 24.33 5.82
C TRP A 194 -3.22 25.78 5.33
N LEU A 195 -3.93 26.03 4.23
CA LEU A 195 -4.12 27.40 3.71
C LEU A 195 -4.92 28.28 4.67
N ALA A 196 -5.96 27.76 5.32
CA ALA A 196 -6.71 28.50 6.32
C ALA A 196 -5.82 28.97 7.49
N MET A 197 -4.81 28.18 7.83
CA MET A 197 -3.85 28.49 8.92
C MET A 197 -2.71 29.39 8.44
N PHE A 198 -2.01 29.01 7.36
CA PHE A 198 -0.71 29.52 6.95
C PHE A 198 -0.73 30.43 5.71
N ARG A 199 -1.89 30.72 5.11
CA ARG A 199 -1.97 31.65 3.99
C ARG A 199 -1.45 33.02 4.43
N ASN A 200 -0.64 33.65 3.57
CA ASN A 200 -0.10 34.99 3.78
C ASN A 200 -0.61 35.97 2.71
N SER A 201 -0.25 37.26 2.86
CA SER A 201 -0.69 38.35 1.97
C SER A 201 -0.28 38.19 0.50
N THR A 202 0.75 37.38 0.19
CA THR A 202 1.21 37.11 -1.18
C THR A 202 0.11 36.52 -2.06
N SER A 203 -0.92 35.90 -1.49
CA SER A 203 -2.07 35.36 -2.21
C SER A 203 -3.35 36.19 -2.13
N GLY A 204 -3.29 37.41 -1.65
CA GLY A 204 -4.42 38.34 -1.61
C GLY A 204 -5.42 38.11 -0.46
N ALA A 205 -5.19 37.14 0.44
CA ALA A 205 -6.01 36.92 1.62
C ALA A 205 -5.16 36.32 2.74
N ASN A 206 -5.30 36.80 3.95
CA ASN A 206 -4.59 36.30 5.12
C ASN A 206 -5.24 35.05 5.70
N GLY A 207 -4.43 34.07 6.09
CA GLY A 207 -4.85 32.96 6.92
C GLY A 207 -4.93 33.36 8.39
N PHE A 208 -5.28 32.40 9.24
CA PHE A 208 -5.50 32.65 10.66
C PHE A 208 -4.28 33.29 11.35
N LEU A 209 -3.07 32.74 11.13
CA LEU A 209 -1.84 33.29 11.77
C LEU A 209 -1.49 34.66 11.25
N ALA A 210 -1.55 34.90 9.94
CA ALA A 210 -1.31 36.24 9.38
C ALA A 210 -2.37 37.24 9.80
N GLY A 211 -3.62 36.81 10.01
CA GLY A 211 -4.70 37.64 10.59
C GLY A 211 -4.46 38.04 12.04
N LEU A 212 -3.71 37.25 12.81
CA LEU A 212 -3.25 37.60 14.17
C LEU A 212 -1.99 38.45 14.19
N GLY A 213 -1.48 38.88 13.02
CA GLY A 213 -0.24 39.67 12.92
C GLY A 213 1.04 38.83 13.00
N ILE A 214 0.95 37.51 12.99
CA ILE A 214 2.12 36.60 12.97
C ILE A 214 2.63 36.50 11.56
N PRO A 215 3.90 36.86 11.24
CA PRO A 215 4.44 36.77 9.90
C PRO A 215 4.58 35.31 9.48
N VAL A 216 3.92 34.92 8.38
CA VAL A 216 4.01 33.59 7.80
C VAL A 216 4.90 33.65 6.57
N PRO A 217 6.06 32.94 6.56
CA PRO A 217 6.96 32.94 5.41
C PRO A 217 6.36 32.19 4.21
N ASP A 218 6.69 32.61 2.99
CA ASP A 218 6.14 32.04 1.75
C ASP A 218 6.39 30.54 1.62
N TRP A 219 7.56 30.07 2.03
CA TRP A 219 7.92 28.65 1.96
C TRP A 219 7.05 27.75 2.85
N LEU A 220 6.45 28.30 3.92
CA LEU A 220 5.51 27.58 4.78
C LEU A 220 4.09 27.64 4.22
N ALA A 221 3.71 28.75 3.60
CA ALA A 221 2.39 28.93 3.00
C ALA A 221 2.21 28.11 1.72
N TYR A 222 3.23 28.11 0.85
CA TYR A 222 3.17 27.52 -0.49
C TYR A 222 4.45 26.81 -0.88
N GLY A 223 4.37 25.96 -1.89
CA GLY A 223 5.52 25.36 -2.54
C GLY A 223 5.91 23.98 -2.01
N PRO A 224 7.12 23.51 -2.36
CA PRO A 224 7.52 22.13 -2.11
C PRO A 224 7.57 21.78 -0.62
N ILE A 225 8.02 22.70 0.24
CA ILE A 225 8.12 22.46 1.69
C ILE A 225 6.72 22.34 2.30
N ALA A 226 5.81 23.27 1.99
CA ALA A 226 4.42 23.20 2.44
C ALA A 226 3.73 21.90 1.97
N ILE A 227 3.96 21.49 0.71
CA ILE A 227 3.46 20.25 0.15
C ILE A 227 3.98 19.06 0.95
N VAL A 228 5.29 18.97 1.16
CA VAL A 228 5.95 17.87 1.90
C VAL A 228 5.40 17.78 3.33
N LEU A 229 5.33 18.90 4.05
CA LEU A 229 4.82 18.91 5.43
C LEU A 229 3.36 18.48 5.49
N CYS A 230 2.51 19.03 4.65
CA CYS A 230 1.09 18.68 4.60
C CYS A 230 0.88 17.20 4.22
N MET A 231 1.64 16.68 3.24
CA MET A 231 1.60 15.28 2.86
C MET A 231 2.16 14.37 3.95
N SER A 232 3.20 14.78 4.65
CA SER A 232 3.76 14.01 5.77
C SER A 232 2.76 13.87 6.92
N MET A 233 1.99 14.91 7.21
CA MET A 233 0.87 14.88 8.16
C MET A 233 -0.31 14.00 7.71
N HIS A 234 -0.35 13.60 6.45
CA HIS A 234 -1.31 12.62 5.97
C HIS A 234 -0.75 11.19 6.05
N TYR A 235 0.49 10.99 5.60
CA TYR A 235 1.05 9.65 5.42
C TYR A 235 1.71 9.06 6.67
N TYR A 236 2.04 9.85 7.71
CA TYR A 236 2.57 9.27 8.94
C TYR A 236 1.60 8.29 9.60
N ALA A 237 0.29 8.59 9.55
CA ALA A 237 -0.71 7.71 10.12
C ALA A 237 -0.84 6.38 9.36
N PHE A 238 -0.62 6.39 8.03
CA PHE A 238 -0.52 5.17 7.25
C PHE A 238 0.70 4.32 7.68
N SER A 239 1.87 4.95 7.81
CA SER A 239 3.08 4.28 8.29
C SER A 239 2.90 3.75 9.72
N TYR A 240 2.25 4.52 10.59
CA TYR A 240 1.87 4.10 11.93
C TYR A 240 1.02 2.80 11.92
N ILE A 241 0.00 2.74 11.07
CA ILE A 241 -0.87 1.55 10.98
C ILE A 241 -0.07 0.32 10.54
N MET A 242 0.77 0.47 9.49
CA MET A 242 1.58 -0.63 8.96
C MET A 242 2.59 -1.16 9.99
N VAL A 243 3.33 -0.27 10.63
CA VAL A 243 4.37 -0.64 11.61
C VAL A 243 3.74 -1.13 12.92
N SER A 244 2.61 -0.56 13.36
CA SER A 244 1.86 -1.07 14.52
C SER A 244 1.38 -2.51 14.31
N GLY A 245 0.91 -2.84 13.11
CA GLY A 245 0.54 -4.21 12.76
C GLY A 245 1.71 -5.18 12.89
N ALA A 246 2.89 -4.79 12.40
CA ALA A 246 4.11 -5.58 12.51
C ALA A 246 4.56 -5.76 13.97
N LEU A 247 4.60 -4.66 14.73
CA LEU A 247 4.99 -4.71 16.15
C LEU A 247 4.07 -5.61 17.00
N ARG A 248 2.77 -5.63 16.69
CA ARG A 248 1.82 -6.52 17.39
C ARG A 248 2.00 -8.00 17.05
N SER A 249 2.55 -8.32 15.88
CA SER A 249 2.80 -9.71 15.47
C SER A 249 4.09 -10.29 16.04
N ILE A 250 4.98 -9.44 16.57
CA ILE A 250 6.24 -9.87 17.22
C ILE A 250 5.95 -10.23 18.67
N ASN A 251 6.37 -11.46 19.06
CA ASN A 251 6.27 -11.91 20.44
C ASN A 251 7.17 -11.04 21.34
N SER A 252 6.59 -10.44 22.39
CA SER A 252 7.34 -9.62 23.36
C SER A 252 8.39 -10.42 24.14
N GLU A 253 8.22 -11.76 24.26
CA GLU A 253 9.18 -12.63 24.94
C GLU A 253 10.60 -12.50 24.37
N LEU A 254 10.76 -12.21 23.07
CA LEU A 254 12.07 -12.00 22.46
C LEU A 254 12.79 -10.76 23.03
N GLU A 255 12.02 -9.71 23.32
CA GLU A 255 12.54 -8.46 23.91
C GLU A 255 12.84 -8.67 25.42
N GLU A 256 11.95 -9.37 26.12
CA GLU A 256 12.10 -9.74 27.53
C GLU A 256 13.32 -10.65 27.77
N MET A 257 13.55 -11.63 26.90
CA MET A 257 14.76 -12.47 26.94
C MET A 257 16.05 -11.64 26.75
N GLY A 258 15.99 -10.62 25.90
CA GLY A 258 17.10 -9.68 25.72
C GLY A 258 17.39 -8.90 27.02
N GLU A 259 16.34 -8.43 27.72
CA GLU A 259 16.49 -7.75 29.01
C GLU A 259 17.07 -8.66 30.08
N ILE A 260 16.61 -9.92 30.18
CA ILE A 260 17.14 -10.92 31.12
C ILE A 260 18.63 -11.18 30.87
N GLN A 261 19.09 -11.13 29.62
CA GLN A 261 20.52 -11.27 29.27
C GLN A 261 21.34 -9.98 29.49
N GLY A 262 20.71 -8.93 30.02
CA GLY A 262 21.39 -7.67 30.37
C GLY A 262 21.53 -6.70 29.19
N ALA A 263 20.83 -6.91 28.08
CA ALA A 263 20.83 -5.96 26.96
C ALA A 263 20.08 -4.69 27.33
N SER A 264 20.65 -3.53 27.00
CA SER A 264 19.97 -2.25 27.17
C SER A 264 18.80 -2.10 26.19
N LYS A 265 17.80 -1.27 26.51
CA LYS A 265 16.64 -0.99 25.65
C LYS A 265 17.04 -0.54 24.24
N ALA A 266 18.12 0.22 24.10
CA ALA A 266 18.65 0.63 22.81
C ALA A 266 19.23 -0.54 22.01
N GLN A 267 19.90 -1.49 22.69
CA GLN A 267 20.41 -2.72 22.04
C GLN A 267 19.26 -3.61 21.57
N ILE A 268 18.23 -3.80 22.39
CA ILE A 268 17.02 -4.56 22.03
C ILE A 268 16.35 -3.92 20.82
N LEU A 269 16.13 -2.60 20.86
CA LEU A 269 15.52 -1.88 19.74
C LEU A 269 16.31 -2.07 18.45
N ARG A 270 17.66 -1.92 18.50
CA ARG A 270 18.51 -1.97 17.31
C ARG A 270 18.72 -3.38 16.76
N HIS A 271 18.86 -4.39 17.64
CA HIS A 271 19.25 -5.73 17.23
C HIS A 271 18.11 -6.75 17.17
N ILE A 272 16.99 -6.48 17.84
CA ILE A 272 15.81 -7.35 17.86
C ILE A 272 14.63 -6.69 17.17
N THR A 273 14.12 -5.59 17.72
CA THR A 273 12.86 -4.99 17.28
C THR A 273 12.98 -4.41 15.86
N LEU A 274 14.00 -3.59 15.61
CA LEU A 274 14.17 -2.90 14.32
C LEU A 274 14.37 -3.87 13.13
N PRO A 275 15.23 -4.91 13.21
CA PRO A 275 15.35 -5.88 12.13
C PRO A 275 14.06 -6.64 11.84
N LEU A 276 13.27 -6.97 12.88
CA LEU A 276 12.01 -7.69 12.73
C LEU A 276 10.91 -6.85 12.08
N ILE A 277 10.86 -5.54 12.34
CA ILE A 277 9.88 -4.64 11.71
C ILE A 277 10.36 -4.08 10.37
N LEU A 278 11.64 -4.20 10.04
CA LEU A 278 12.25 -3.61 8.84
C LEU A 278 11.49 -3.94 7.54
N PRO A 279 11.04 -5.18 7.29
CA PRO A 279 10.24 -5.49 6.10
C PRO A 279 8.95 -4.66 6.02
N SER A 280 8.29 -4.42 7.16
CA SER A 280 7.06 -3.61 7.21
C SER A 280 7.34 -2.12 7.03
N VAL A 281 8.46 -1.62 7.57
CA VAL A 281 8.92 -0.25 7.36
C VAL A 281 9.27 -0.01 5.89
N LEU A 282 9.97 -0.96 5.25
CA LEU A 282 10.28 -0.90 3.81
C LEU A 282 9.00 -0.92 2.97
N SER A 283 8.04 -1.79 3.29
CA SER A 283 6.74 -1.83 2.62
C SER A 283 5.96 -0.52 2.80
N ALA A 284 5.94 0.05 4.00
CA ALA A 284 5.33 1.35 4.27
C ALA A 284 6.02 2.47 3.46
N THR A 285 7.35 2.44 3.34
CA THR A 285 8.14 3.37 2.53
C THR A 285 7.74 3.33 1.07
N VAL A 286 7.77 2.15 0.44
CA VAL A 286 7.45 1.98 -0.99
C VAL A 286 6.00 2.38 -1.28
N MET A 287 5.06 1.97 -0.44
CA MET A 287 3.66 2.34 -0.59
C MET A 287 3.43 3.84 -0.40
N THR A 288 4.12 4.47 0.54
CA THR A 288 4.01 5.92 0.76
C THR A 288 4.59 6.71 -0.41
N ILE A 289 5.74 6.29 -1.00
CA ILE A 289 6.28 6.90 -2.22
C ILE A 289 5.28 6.80 -3.36
N SER A 290 4.75 5.60 -3.62
CA SER A 290 3.82 5.36 -4.71
C SER A 290 2.55 6.23 -4.59
N LYS A 291 1.96 6.28 -3.39
CA LYS A 291 0.79 7.11 -3.10
C LYS A 291 1.09 8.61 -3.20
N SER A 292 2.24 9.04 -2.69
CA SER A 292 2.68 10.43 -2.68
C SER A 292 2.86 10.99 -4.10
N ILE A 293 3.52 10.24 -4.99
CA ILE A 293 3.73 10.65 -6.40
C ILE A 293 2.39 10.81 -7.14
N GLY A 294 1.39 9.97 -6.84
CA GLY A 294 0.06 10.03 -7.43
C GLY A 294 -0.90 11.06 -6.80
N THR A 295 -0.51 11.69 -5.68
CA THR A 295 -1.38 12.64 -4.97
C THR A 295 -1.55 13.93 -5.77
N TYR A 296 -2.81 14.30 -6.02
CA TYR A 296 -3.18 15.54 -6.70
C TYR A 296 -3.53 16.67 -5.74
N GLY A 297 -4.39 16.42 -4.75
CA GLY A 297 -5.09 17.47 -3.99
C GLY A 297 -4.19 18.44 -3.23
N VAL A 298 -3.15 17.95 -2.58
CA VAL A 298 -2.20 18.80 -1.82
C VAL A 298 -1.33 19.65 -2.76
N PRO A 299 -0.64 19.05 -3.76
CA PRO A 299 0.15 19.85 -4.71
C PRO A 299 -0.68 20.84 -5.53
N ALA A 300 -1.92 20.52 -5.87
CA ALA A 300 -2.81 21.43 -6.60
C ALA A 300 -3.11 22.70 -5.81
N ASN A 301 -3.37 22.58 -4.51
CA ASN A 301 -3.71 23.74 -3.67
C ASN A 301 -2.47 24.55 -3.23
N LEU A 302 -1.36 23.87 -2.95
CA LEU A 302 -0.16 24.51 -2.38
C LEU A 302 0.93 24.82 -3.42
N GLY A 303 0.90 24.17 -4.61
CA GLY A 303 1.93 24.29 -5.63
C GLY A 303 1.51 25.13 -6.84
N ASN A 304 0.30 24.90 -7.38
CA ASN A 304 -0.10 25.50 -8.67
C ASN A 304 -0.04 27.04 -8.66
N ARG A 305 -0.33 27.68 -7.54
CA ARG A 305 -0.30 29.15 -7.41
C ARG A 305 1.07 29.76 -7.67
N ILE A 306 2.14 29.05 -7.33
CA ILE A 306 3.53 29.50 -7.52
C ILE A 306 4.19 28.83 -8.73
N GLY A 307 3.42 28.16 -9.59
CA GLY A 307 3.95 27.46 -10.76
C GLY A 307 4.71 26.16 -10.44
N TYR A 308 4.62 25.65 -9.21
CA TYR A 308 5.26 24.40 -8.81
C TYR A 308 4.32 23.23 -9.12
N TYR A 309 4.57 22.55 -10.22
CA TYR A 309 3.73 21.43 -10.67
C TYR A 309 4.37 20.08 -10.37
N THR A 310 3.58 19.16 -9.83
CA THR A 310 3.88 17.73 -9.81
C THR A 310 3.29 17.04 -11.05
N LEU A 311 3.66 15.79 -11.32
CA LEU A 311 3.15 15.06 -12.48
C LEU A 311 1.62 14.97 -12.48
N ALA A 312 1.02 14.66 -11.34
CA ALA A 312 -0.43 14.57 -11.18
C ALA A 312 -1.13 15.92 -11.45
N THR A 313 -0.57 17.03 -10.96
CA THR A 313 -1.16 18.36 -11.19
C THR A 313 -0.98 18.83 -12.63
N LYS A 314 0.17 18.60 -13.25
CA LYS A 314 0.43 18.96 -14.63
C LYS A 314 -0.43 18.16 -15.61
N MET A 315 -0.53 16.86 -15.39
CA MET A 315 -1.44 15.96 -16.11
C MET A 315 -2.88 16.49 -16.09
N ARG A 316 -3.39 16.84 -14.91
CA ARG A 316 -4.75 17.37 -14.78
C ARG A 316 -4.94 18.68 -15.53
N THR A 317 -3.95 19.59 -15.50
CA THR A 317 -3.99 20.82 -16.28
C THR A 317 -4.15 20.56 -17.78
N PHE A 318 -3.47 19.55 -18.34
CA PHE A 318 -3.64 19.19 -19.74
C PHE A 318 -5.00 18.57 -20.05
N ILE A 319 -5.55 17.76 -19.14
CA ILE A 319 -6.88 17.16 -19.31
C ILE A 319 -7.97 18.23 -19.30
N ASP A 320 -7.87 19.24 -18.42
CA ASP A 320 -8.92 20.26 -18.24
C ASP A 320 -8.80 21.43 -19.23
N GLN A 321 -7.57 21.83 -19.62
CA GLN A 321 -7.32 23.10 -20.32
C GLN A 321 -6.46 22.97 -21.59
N GLY A 322 -5.94 21.79 -21.87
CA GLY A 322 -5.01 21.53 -22.98
C GLY A 322 -5.45 20.36 -23.87
N PRO A 323 -4.52 19.86 -24.70
CA PRO A 323 -4.75 18.62 -25.46
C PRO A 323 -4.89 17.43 -24.50
N GLN A 324 -6.11 16.92 -24.37
CA GLN A 324 -6.42 15.84 -23.43
C GLN A 324 -5.54 14.59 -23.65
N ALA A 325 -5.21 14.27 -24.89
CA ALA A 325 -4.35 13.14 -25.22
C ALA A 325 -2.94 13.24 -24.61
N VAL A 326 -2.40 14.46 -24.46
CA VAL A 326 -1.15 14.70 -23.73
C VAL A 326 -1.32 14.38 -22.25
N GLY A 327 -2.41 14.82 -21.64
CA GLY A 327 -2.73 14.48 -20.25
C GLY A 327 -2.91 12.98 -20.05
N TYR A 328 -3.54 12.29 -20.99
CA TYR A 328 -3.69 10.83 -20.97
C TYR A 328 -2.35 10.09 -21.12
N ALA A 329 -1.46 10.55 -22.00
CA ALA A 329 -0.12 9.99 -22.12
C ALA A 329 0.68 10.16 -20.81
N MET A 330 0.59 11.33 -20.15
CA MET A 330 1.19 11.55 -18.83
C MET A 330 0.57 10.64 -17.75
N SER A 331 -0.74 10.36 -17.83
CA SER A 331 -1.44 9.42 -16.91
C SER A 331 -0.89 8.02 -17.05
N ILE A 332 -0.65 7.56 -18.28
CA ILE A 332 -0.05 6.24 -18.54
C ILE A 332 1.35 6.17 -17.92
N VAL A 333 2.18 7.20 -18.10
CA VAL A 333 3.51 7.26 -17.45
C VAL A 333 3.39 7.17 -15.93
N LEU A 334 2.44 7.88 -15.32
CA LEU A 334 2.22 7.85 -13.88
C LEU A 334 1.78 6.44 -13.40
N VAL A 335 0.86 5.79 -14.13
CA VAL A 335 0.40 4.43 -13.81
C VAL A 335 1.53 3.41 -13.93
N LEU A 336 2.32 3.48 -15.00
CA LEU A 336 3.47 2.60 -15.20
C LEU A 336 4.53 2.80 -14.11
N LEU A 337 4.79 4.04 -13.72
CA LEU A 337 5.71 4.37 -12.64
C LEU A 337 5.22 3.79 -11.30
N ALA A 338 3.95 3.99 -10.95
CA ALA A 338 3.38 3.45 -9.72
C ALA A 338 3.42 1.91 -9.72
N ALA A 339 3.08 1.28 -10.84
CA ALA A 339 3.17 -0.16 -11.01
C ALA A 339 4.60 -0.68 -10.83
N LEU A 340 5.59 -0.01 -11.42
CA LEU A 340 7.00 -0.36 -11.30
C LEU A 340 7.49 -0.27 -9.85
N ILE A 341 7.13 0.81 -9.14
CA ILE A 341 7.49 1.00 -7.73
C ILE A 341 6.88 -0.13 -6.87
N ILE A 342 5.59 -0.44 -7.07
CA ILE A 342 4.90 -1.49 -6.30
C ILE A 342 5.49 -2.86 -6.63
N PHE A 343 5.74 -3.16 -7.89
CA PHE A 343 6.31 -4.44 -8.33
C PHE A 343 7.74 -4.65 -7.79
N SER A 344 8.54 -3.58 -7.72
CA SER A 344 9.88 -3.61 -7.12
C SER A 344 9.86 -4.04 -5.65
N ASN A 345 8.77 -3.76 -4.91
CA ASN A 345 8.63 -4.14 -3.51
C ASN A 345 8.23 -5.61 -3.29
N GLN A 346 7.73 -6.30 -4.33
CA GLN A 346 7.26 -7.69 -4.21
C GLN A 346 8.39 -8.72 -4.40
N ARG A 347 9.59 -8.29 -4.80
CA ARG A 347 10.80 -9.10 -4.92
C ARG A 347 11.70 -8.95 -3.71
#